data_df6e2cfb6cd20ed8e582a4cba5ca4754
#
_entry.id   df6e2cfb6cd20ed8e582a4cba5ca4754
#
_cell.length_a   1.000
_cell.length_b   1.000
_cell.length_c   1.000
_cell.angle_alpha   90.00
_cell.angle_beta   90.00
_cell.angle_gamma   90.00
#
_symmetry.space_group_name_H-M   'P 1'
#
loop_
_entity.id
_entity.type
_entity.pdbx_description
1 polymer ?
#
loop_
_entity_poly.entity_id
_entity_poly.type
_entity_poly.pdbx_seq_one_letter_code
_entity_poly.pdbx_strand_id
1 'polypeptide(L)'
;RNFNGGPGLNRENFIYISNIFLNIKQRNEKNHSINMFREVSISGDIVSVKFYRNEKIECACDFMMAKDAQGYIDLSELDLTSCHFKGDVISKVSFISSNLQHVTFECKEIGDCNFTTAIVDNVIFKCRRLHNVIFIKASGDYVDFSKNILDTVDFSQSQLTHSNFCECQIRNSNFDHCYLYASHFTRAEFLTDKEISFIKSNLTAVMFDHVRI
;
A
#
# COMPACT_ATOMS: atom_id res chain seq x y z
N ARG A 1 -6.37 26.94 -12.68
CA ARG A 1 -5.93 27.74 -11.49
C ARG A 1 -4.96 26.87 -10.74
N ASN A 2 -3.68 27.23 -10.70
CA ASN A 2 -2.69 26.58 -9.87
C ASN A 2 -3.05 26.85 -8.41
N PHE A 3 -3.51 25.83 -7.70
CA PHE A 3 -3.55 25.86 -6.25
C PHE A 3 -2.11 25.68 -5.74
N ASN A 4 -1.36 26.77 -5.67
CA ASN A 4 -0.15 26.78 -4.86
C ASN A 4 -0.64 26.84 -3.41
N GLY A 5 -0.76 25.67 -2.79
CA GLY A 5 -1.13 25.54 -1.39
C GLY A 5 -0.02 26.17 -0.55
N GLY A 6 -0.32 27.32 0.06
CA GLY A 6 0.50 27.90 1.11
C GLY A 6 0.49 27.01 2.36
N PRO A 7 1.36 27.28 3.35
CA PRO A 7 1.40 26.52 4.60
C PRO A 7 0.05 26.63 5.33
N GLY A 8 -0.70 25.55 5.42
CA GLY A 8 -2.00 25.51 6.08
C GLY A 8 -3.00 24.46 5.61
N LEU A 9 -2.72 23.72 4.54
CA LEU A 9 -3.56 22.60 4.15
C LEU A 9 -3.32 21.42 5.11
N ASN A 10 -4.39 20.86 5.65
CA ASN A 10 -4.38 19.75 6.62
C ASN A 10 -5.06 18.50 6.06
N ARG A 11 -5.25 17.47 6.90
CA ARG A 11 -5.92 16.22 6.54
C ARG A 11 -7.34 16.44 5.99
N GLU A 12 -8.11 17.37 6.54
CA GLU A 12 -9.48 17.67 6.06
C GLU A 12 -9.45 18.24 4.65
N ASN A 13 -8.52 19.13 4.37
CA ASN A 13 -8.32 19.68 3.02
C ASN A 13 -7.88 18.58 2.04
N PHE A 14 -7.02 17.64 2.48
CA PHE A 14 -6.63 16.47 1.68
C PHE A 14 -7.86 15.64 1.32
N ILE A 15 -8.72 15.30 2.29
CA ILE A 15 -9.96 14.55 2.07
C ILE A 15 -10.85 15.28 1.07
N TYR A 16 -11.08 16.58 1.28
CA TYR A 16 -11.95 17.38 0.43
C TYR A 16 -11.47 17.43 -1.02
N ILE A 17 -10.19 17.74 -1.24
CA ILE A 17 -9.59 17.84 -2.59
C ILE A 17 -9.55 16.46 -3.26
N SER A 18 -9.21 15.40 -2.52
CA SER A 18 -9.20 14.04 -3.03
C SER A 18 -10.59 13.59 -3.48
N ASN A 19 -11.63 13.90 -2.70
CA ASN A 19 -13.01 13.59 -3.06
C ASN A 19 -13.49 14.33 -4.31
N ILE A 20 -13.10 15.60 -4.48
CA ILE A 20 -13.39 16.34 -5.71
C ILE A 20 -12.74 15.64 -6.91
N PHE A 21 -11.47 15.24 -6.78
CA PHE A 21 -10.74 14.57 -7.85
C PHE A 21 -11.35 13.21 -8.22
N LEU A 22 -11.72 12.41 -7.22
CA LEU A 22 -12.40 11.13 -7.41
C LEU A 22 -13.74 11.30 -8.12
N ASN A 23 -14.54 12.30 -7.72
CA ASN A 23 -15.81 12.59 -8.38
C ASN A 23 -15.63 13.01 -9.86
N ILE A 24 -14.58 13.78 -10.15
CA ILE A 24 -14.22 14.15 -11.53
C ILE A 24 -13.78 12.90 -12.31
N LYS A 25 -12.96 12.03 -11.70
CA LYS A 25 -12.51 10.77 -12.30
C LYS A 25 -13.70 9.89 -12.67
N GLN A 26 -14.62 9.62 -11.72
CA GLN A 26 -15.80 8.79 -11.95
C GLN A 26 -16.73 9.33 -13.06
N ARG A 27 -16.87 10.65 -13.16
CA ARG A 27 -17.65 11.28 -14.24
C ARG A 27 -16.99 11.12 -15.60
N ASN A 28 -15.68 11.07 -15.66
CA ASN A 28 -14.90 10.99 -16.90
C ASN A 28 -14.59 9.56 -17.34
N GLU A 29 -14.65 8.57 -16.43
CA GLU A 29 -14.51 7.15 -16.78
C GLU A 29 -15.58 6.64 -17.74
N LYS A 30 -16.73 7.31 -17.79
CA LYS A 30 -17.76 7.08 -18.83
C LYS A 30 -17.30 7.49 -20.24
N ASN A 31 -16.26 8.33 -20.33
CA ASN A 31 -15.59 8.71 -21.57
C ASN A 31 -14.19 8.09 -21.58
N HIS A 32 -14.01 6.90 -22.13
CA HIS A 32 -12.83 6.02 -22.13
C HIS A 32 -11.48 6.64 -22.56
N SER A 33 -11.36 7.96 -22.66
CA SER A 33 -10.19 8.65 -23.19
C SER A 33 -9.38 9.47 -22.16
N ILE A 34 -9.78 9.52 -20.88
CA ILE A 34 -9.12 10.38 -19.90
C ILE A 34 -8.45 9.53 -18.82
N ASN A 35 -7.13 9.50 -18.81
CA ASN A 35 -6.35 8.87 -17.77
C ASN A 35 -6.12 9.86 -16.62
N MET A 36 -6.66 9.57 -15.45
CA MET A 36 -6.53 10.38 -14.23
C MET A 36 -5.92 9.56 -13.10
N PHE A 37 -4.85 10.06 -12.50
CA PHE A 37 -4.24 9.43 -11.33
C PHE A 37 -3.65 10.47 -10.38
N ARG A 38 -3.34 10.04 -9.17
CA ARG A 38 -2.72 10.85 -8.12
C ARG A 38 -1.33 10.28 -7.82
N GLU A 39 -0.31 11.10 -7.92
CA GLU A 39 1.02 10.79 -7.40
C GLU A 39 1.13 11.37 -5.99
N VAL A 40 1.55 10.55 -5.05
CA VAL A 40 1.69 10.92 -3.64
C VAL A 40 3.14 10.72 -3.22
N SER A 41 3.72 11.72 -2.60
CA SER A 41 5.02 11.59 -1.95
C SER A 41 4.95 12.12 -0.52
N ILE A 42 5.73 11.52 0.37
CA ILE A 42 5.73 11.83 1.80
C ILE A 42 7.13 12.25 2.20
N SER A 43 7.27 13.43 2.81
CA SER A 43 8.53 13.95 3.32
C SER A 43 8.32 14.62 4.68
N GLY A 44 8.80 13.98 5.74
CA GLY A 44 8.55 14.43 7.11
C GLY A 44 7.05 14.42 7.42
N ASP A 45 6.47 15.57 7.69
CA ASP A 45 5.05 15.74 8.00
C ASP A 45 4.24 16.23 6.78
N ILE A 46 4.90 16.33 5.63
CA ILE A 46 4.28 16.83 4.40
C ILE A 46 3.92 15.66 3.49
N VAL A 47 2.66 15.62 3.11
CA VAL A 47 2.14 14.76 2.05
C VAL A 47 1.88 15.61 0.82
N SER A 48 2.71 15.43 -0.19
CA SER A 48 2.59 16.14 -1.47
C SER A 48 1.78 15.28 -2.44
N VAL A 49 0.76 15.86 -3.03
CA VAL A 49 -0.10 15.18 -4.01
C VAL A 49 -0.11 15.96 -5.31
N LYS A 50 0.21 15.26 -6.40
CA LYS A 50 0.04 15.77 -7.76
C LYS A 50 -1.11 15.05 -8.43
N PHE A 51 -2.03 15.79 -8.99
CA PHE A 51 -3.17 15.30 -9.73
C PHE A 51 -2.87 15.39 -11.23
N TYR A 52 -2.99 14.27 -11.92
CA TYR A 52 -2.68 14.17 -13.34
C TYR A 52 -3.95 13.93 -14.16
N ARG A 53 -4.00 14.53 -15.34
CA ARG A 53 -4.93 14.20 -16.41
C ARG A 53 -4.14 14.05 -17.71
N ASN A 54 -4.25 12.87 -18.37
CA ASN A 54 -3.52 12.56 -19.59
C ASN A 54 -2.03 12.93 -19.48
N GLU A 55 -1.38 12.45 -18.42
CA GLU A 55 0.05 12.65 -18.12
C GLU A 55 0.47 14.10 -17.83
N LYS A 56 -0.46 15.05 -17.78
CA LYS A 56 -0.19 16.45 -17.41
C LYS A 56 -0.63 16.72 -15.99
N ILE A 57 0.20 17.46 -15.24
CA ILE A 57 -0.16 17.90 -13.90
C ILE A 57 -1.24 18.98 -14.02
N GLU A 58 -2.41 18.72 -13.45
CA GLU A 58 -3.50 19.70 -13.33
C GLU A 58 -3.42 20.51 -12.04
N CYS A 59 -3.02 19.84 -10.95
CA CYS A 59 -2.92 20.45 -9.63
C CYS A 59 -1.81 19.76 -8.84
N ALA A 60 -1.09 20.53 -8.04
CA ALA A 60 -0.17 20.02 -7.03
C ALA A 60 -0.46 20.71 -5.70
N CYS A 61 -0.56 19.95 -4.64
CA CYS A 61 -0.87 20.42 -3.29
C CYS A 61 0.03 19.76 -2.27
N ASP A 62 0.49 20.51 -1.29
CA ASP A 62 1.21 20.02 -0.12
C ASP A 62 0.29 20.14 1.11
N PHE A 63 0.18 19.04 1.85
CA PHE A 63 -0.65 18.96 3.05
C PHE A 63 0.25 18.74 4.26
N MET A 64 0.09 19.56 5.29
CA MET A 64 0.66 19.28 6.61
C MET A 64 -0.21 18.24 7.30
N MET A 65 0.34 17.05 7.50
CA MET A 65 -0.36 15.98 8.18
C MET A 65 0.08 15.92 9.63
N ALA A 66 -0.89 15.96 10.53
CA ALA A 66 -0.61 15.71 11.94
C ALA A 66 -0.12 14.28 12.14
N LYS A 67 0.84 14.11 13.04
CA LYS A 67 1.23 12.79 13.54
C LYS A 67 0.34 12.41 14.70
N ASP A 68 0.03 11.12 14.79
CA ASP A 68 -0.60 10.56 15.97
C ASP A 68 0.37 10.51 17.16
N ALA A 69 -0.12 10.03 18.33
CA ALA A 69 0.68 9.92 19.54
C ALA A 69 1.89 8.98 19.42
N GLN A 70 1.90 8.09 18.42
CA GLN A 70 2.98 7.16 18.10
C GLN A 70 3.93 7.72 17.04
N GLY A 71 3.66 8.89 16.50
CA GLY A 71 4.45 9.56 15.48
C GLY A 71 4.16 9.13 14.04
N TYR A 72 3.01 8.49 13.79
CA TYR A 72 2.57 8.11 12.45
C TYR A 72 1.87 9.27 11.75
N ILE A 73 2.15 9.43 10.46
CA ILE A 73 1.32 10.25 9.57
C ILE A 73 -0.02 9.53 9.37
N ASP A 74 -1.12 10.18 9.68
CA ASP A 74 -2.45 9.59 9.63
C ASP A 74 -3.09 9.72 8.25
N LEU A 75 -3.06 8.62 7.48
CA LEU A 75 -3.81 8.43 6.24
C LEU A 75 -4.92 7.37 6.41
N SER A 76 -5.34 7.10 7.64
CA SER A 76 -6.36 6.11 7.96
C SER A 76 -7.73 6.51 7.44
N GLU A 77 -8.58 5.52 7.12
CA GLU A 77 -9.96 5.69 6.66
C GLU A 77 -10.13 6.54 5.39
N LEU A 78 -9.04 6.74 4.62
CA LEU A 78 -9.08 7.52 3.39
C LEU A 78 -9.35 6.65 2.16
N ASP A 79 -10.03 7.22 1.18
CA ASP A 79 -10.07 6.67 -0.17
C ASP A 79 -8.84 7.12 -0.95
N LEU A 80 -7.87 6.21 -1.05
CA LEU A 80 -6.61 6.37 -1.76
C LEU A 80 -6.58 5.55 -3.06
N THR A 81 -7.73 5.09 -3.52
CA THR A 81 -7.86 4.27 -4.72
C THR A 81 -7.06 4.83 -5.90
N SER A 82 -6.31 3.96 -6.55
CA SER A 82 -5.47 4.28 -7.73
C SER A 82 -4.43 5.40 -7.49
N CYS A 83 -4.04 5.66 -6.25
CA CYS A 83 -2.89 6.52 -5.97
C CYS A 83 -1.59 5.82 -6.37
N HIS A 84 -0.61 6.61 -6.74
CA HIS A 84 0.75 6.17 -6.97
C HIS A 84 1.66 6.82 -5.94
N PHE A 85 2.06 6.06 -4.93
CA PHE A 85 2.99 6.51 -3.90
C PHE A 85 4.42 6.37 -4.40
N LYS A 86 5.15 7.49 -4.44
CA LYS A 86 6.55 7.54 -4.87
C LYS A 86 7.46 8.12 -3.80
N GLY A 87 8.66 7.58 -3.71
CA GLY A 87 9.69 8.10 -2.82
C GLY A 87 10.83 7.14 -2.64
N ASP A 88 11.84 7.52 -1.88
CA ASP A 88 12.90 6.60 -1.49
C ASP A 88 12.42 5.71 -0.33
N VAL A 89 11.86 6.31 0.71
CA VAL A 89 11.37 5.62 1.91
C VAL A 89 9.99 6.16 2.27
N ILE A 90 9.04 5.24 2.48
CA ILE A 90 7.72 5.53 3.06
C ILE A 90 7.72 4.90 4.44
N SER A 91 7.70 5.71 5.49
CA SER A 91 7.78 5.19 6.85
C SER A 91 6.88 5.93 7.83
N LYS A 92 6.47 5.20 8.87
CA LYS A 92 5.59 5.72 9.93
C LYS A 92 4.32 6.34 9.37
N VAL A 93 3.63 5.58 8.53
CA VAL A 93 2.33 5.97 7.95
C VAL A 93 1.26 4.99 8.40
N SER A 94 0.16 5.52 8.89
CA SER A 94 -1.04 4.75 9.18
C SER A 94 -1.98 4.77 7.98
N PHE A 95 -2.25 3.58 7.43
CA PHE A 95 -3.25 3.32 6.39
C PHE A 95 -4.41 2.49 6.96
N ILE A 96 -4.62 2.52 8.27
CA ILE A 96 -5.65 1.71 8.94
C ILE A 96 -7.02 1.97 8.30
N SER A 97 -7.73 0.91 7.93
CA SER A 97 -9.06 0.97 7.32
C SER A 97 -9.16 1.82 6.05
N SER A 98 -8.05 2.15 5.40
CA SER A 98 -8.07 2.91 4.15
C SER A 98 -8.39 2.01 2.95
N ASN A 99 -8.99 2.62 1.92
CA ASN A 99 -9.18 1.97 0.63
C ASN A 99 -7.97 2.26 -0.28
N LEU A 100 -7.17 1.21 -0.52
CA LEU A 100 -5.95 1.27 -1.33
C LEU A 100 -6.08 0.50 -2.66
N GLN A 101 -7.30 0.19 -3.11
CA GLN A 101 -7.50 -0.56 -4.34
C GLN A 101 -6.74 0.06 -5.51
N HIS A 102 -6.02 -0.77 -6.28
CA HIS A 102 -5.21 -0.38 -7.44
C HIS A 102 -4.09 0.63 -7.13
N VAL A 103 -3.67 0.74 -5.88
CA VAL A 103 -2.52 1.57 -5.50
C VAL A 103 -1.22 0.92 -5.97
N THR A 104 -0.27 1.75 -6.39
CA THR A 104 1.11 1.34 -6.59
C THR A 104 2.01 2.07 -5.60
N PHE A 105 2.80 1.32 -4.85
CA PHE A 105 3.92 1.85 -4.05
C PHE A 105 5.22 1.65 -4.85
N GLU A 106 5.86 2.72 -5.26
CA GLU A 106 7.14 2.71 -6.00
C GLU A 106 8.20 3.43 -5.16
N CYS A 107 8.94 2.66 -4.37
CA CYS A 107 9.93 3.18 -3.43
C CYS A 107 11.06 2.17 -3.21
N LYS A 108 12.08 2.54 -2.46
CA LYS A 108 13.11 1.59 -2.04
C LYS A 108 12.65 0.77 -0.83
N GLU A 109 11.97 1.43 0.12
CA GLU A 109 11.56 0.80 1.38
C GLU A 109 10.22 1.34 1.89
N ILE A 110 9.41 0.42 2.42
CA ILE A 110 8.26 0.73 3.29
C ILE A 110 8.62 0.21 4.68
N GLY A 111 8.66 1.12 5.66
CA GLY A 111 9.05 0.79 7.02
C GLY A 111 8.07 1.31 8.07
N ASP A 112 7.90 0.57 9.16
CA ASP A 112 7.05 1.00 10.28
C ASP A 112 5.64 1.48 9.85
N CYS A 113 5.04 0.89 8.83
CA CYS A 113 3.72 1.28 8.32
C CYS A 113 2.63 0.31 8.77
N ASN A 114 1.41 0.85 8.93
CA ASN A 114 0.28 0.06 9.42
C ASN A 114 -0.89 0.06 8.41
N PHE A 115 -1.17 -1.13 7.84
CA PHE A 115 -2.27 -1.41 6.91
C PHE A 115 -3.37 -2.25 7.56
N THR A 116 -3.50 -2.23 8.89
CA THR A 116 -4.54 -3.00 9.59
C THR A 116 -5.92 -2.68 9.02
N THR A 117 -6.68 -3.72 8.67
CA THR A 117 -8.02 -3.62 8.09
C THR A 117 -8.12 -2.82 6.77
N ALA A 118 -7.00 -2.49 6.13
CA ALA A 118 -7.03 -1.82 4.83
C ALA A 118 -7.55 -2.74 3.73
N ILE A 119 -8.19 -2.14 2.71
CA ILE A 119 -8.58 -2.83 1.48
C ILE A 119 -7.44 -2.65 0.47
N VAL A 120 -6.83 -3.77 0.04
CA VAL A 120 -5.60 -3.77 -0.76
C VAL A 120 -5.74 -4.52 -2.09
N ASP A 121 -6.96 -4.60 -2.67
CA ASP A 121 -7.16 -5.27 -3.95
C ASP A 121 -6.28 -4.68 -5.06
N ASN A 122 -5.57 -5.55 -5.77
CA ASN A 122 -4.69 -5.17 -6.88
C ASN A 122 -3.61 -4.13 -6.52
N VAL A 123 -3.21 -4.07 -5.25
CA VAL A 123 -2.08 -3.23 -4.84
C VAL A 123 -0.77 -3.85 -5.34
N ILE A 124 0.12 -3.01 -5.82
CA ILE A 124 1.45 -3.41 -6.28
C ILE A 124 2.52 -2.75 -5.41
N PHE A 125 3.33 -3.59 -4.74
CA PHE A 125 4.49 -3.13 -3.97
C PHE A 125 5.77 -3.24 -4.81
N LYS A 126 6.06 -2.23 -5.64
CA LYS A 126 7.31 -2.09 -6.38
C LYS A 126 8.41 -1.52 -5.47
N CYS A 127 8.69 -2.22 -4.40
CA CYS A 127 9.67 -1.83 -3.41
C CYS A 127 10.81 -2.86 -3.37
N ARG A 128 11.92 -2.49 -2.77
CA ARG A 128 12.96 -3.46 -2.48
C ARG A 128 12.67 -4.20 -1.17
N ARG A 129 12.09 -3.51 -0.19
CA ARG A 129 11.90 -4.04 1.18
C ARG A 129 10.65 -3.50 1.83
N LEU A 130 9.93 -4.38 2.51
CA LEU A 130 8.96 -4.06 3.55
C LEU A 130 9.55 -4.48 4.89
N HIS A 131 9.67 -3.56 5.86
CA HIS A 131 10.26 -3.82 7.16
C HIS A 131 9.38 -3.30 8.29
N ASN A 132 9.08 -4.15 9.27
CA ASN A 132 8.22 -3.81 10.41
C ASN A 132 6.85 -3.25 9.96
N VAL A 133 6.20 -3.97 9.03
CA VAL A 133 4.92 -3.55 8.44
C VAL A 133 3.80 -4.46 8.90
N ILE A 134 2.64 -3.88 9.17
CA ILE A 134 1.48 -4.57 9.72
C ILE A 134 0.36 -4.61 8.69
N PHE A 135 -0.12 -5.82 8.33
CA PHE A 135 -1.28 -6.09 7.48
C PHE A 135 -2.38 -6.87 8.21
N ILE A 136 -2.45 -6.77 9.54
CA ILE A 136 -3.43 -7.53 10.35
C ILE A 136 -4.85 -7.26 9.84
N LYS A 137 -5.58 -8.34 9.50
CA LYS A 137 -6.95 -8.26 8.97
C LYS A 137 -7.10 -7.43 7.69
N ALA A 138 -6.03 -7.12 6.99
CA ALA A 138 -6.13 -6.52 5.66
C ALA A 138 -6.84 -7.48 4.70
N SER A 139 -7.57 -6.94 3.75
CA SER A 139 -8.26 -7.74 2.74
C SER A 139 -7.91 -7.28 1.34
N GLY A 140 -7.60 -8.23 0.45
CA GLY A 140 -7.34 -7.92 -0.94
C GLY A 140 -7.08 -9.15 -1.79
N ASP A 141 -7.57 -9.07 -3.02
CA ASP A 141 -7.27 -10.03 -4.07
C ASP A 141 -6.16 -9.50 -4.97
N TYR A 142 -5.32 -10.40 -5.48
CA TYR A 142 -4.27 -10.07 -6.47
C TYR A 142 -3.26 -9.02 -6.00
N VAL A 143 -2.90 -9.03 -4.72
CA VAL A 143 -1.84 -8.15 -4.20
C VAL A 143 -0.48 -8.64 -4.69
N ASP A 144 0.34 -7.75 -5.21
CA ASP A 144 1.68 -8.09 -5.72
C ASP A 144 2.78 -7.64 -4.76
N PHE A 145 3.36 -8.61 -4.06
CA PHE A 145 4.53 -8.46 -3.21
C PHE A 145 5.80 -9.02 -3.86
N SER A 146 5.75 -9.45 -5.13
CA SER A 146 6.86 -10.17 -5.75
C SER A 146 8.19 -9.44 -5.68
N LYS A 147 9.27 -10.21 -5.51
CA LYS A 147 10.67 -9.72 -5.48
C LYS A 147 11.02 -8.81 -4.30
N ASN A 148 10.12 -8.65 -3.33
CA ASN A 148 10.39 -7.87 -2.13
C ASN A 148 11.14 -8.69 -1.07
N ILE A 149 11.89 -8.00 -0.23
CA ILE A 149 12.36 -8.52 1.06
C ILE A 149 11.26 -8.20 2.08
N LEU A 150 10.61 -9.23 2.61
CA LEU A 150 9.60 -9.13 3.67
C LEU A 150 10.28 -9.47 5.00
N ASP A 151 10.52 -8.45 5.81
CA ASP A 151 11.26 -8.56 7.07
C ASP A 151 10.44 -8.01 8.23
N THR A 152 10.06 -8.87 9.15
CA THR A 152 9.21 -8.48 10.28
C THR A 152 7.87 -7.91 9.79
N VAL A 153 7.18 -8.67 8.91
CA VAL A 153 5.86 -8.29 8.39
C VAL A 153 4.79 -9.17 9.03
N ASP A 154 3.76 -8.54 9.58
CA ASP A 154 2.64 -9.24 10.20
C ASP A 154 1.41 -9.23 9.26
N PHE A 155 1.15 -10.38 8.65
CA PHE A 155 -0.03 -10.63 7.82
C PHE A 155 -1.16 -11.32 8.57
N SER A 156 -1.05 -11.52 9.88
CA SER A 156 -2.00 -12.35 10.61
C SER A 156 -3.46 -11.96 10.40
N GLN A 157 -4.32 -12.95 10.28
CA GLN A 157 -5.76 -12.81 10.04
C GLN A 157 -6.13 -12.08 8.73
N SER A 158 -5.18 -11.83 7.83
CA SER A 158 -5.47 -11.18 6.55
C SER A 158 -6.14 -12.13 5.55
N GLN A 159 -6.84 -11.56 4.58
CA GLN A 159 -7.42 -12.26 3.43
C GLN A 159 -6.70 -11.78 2.18
N LEU A 160 -5.73 -12.56 1.69
CA LEU A 160 -4.86 -12.20 0.56
C LEU A 160 -4.93 -13.32 -0.49
N THR A 161 -6.08 -13.42 -1.17
CA THR A 161 -6.30 -14.47 -2.17
C THR A 161 -5.62 -14.10 -3.50
N HIS A 162 -5.17 -15.10 -4.24
CA HIS A 162 -4.47 -14.94 -5.52
C HIS A 162 -3.26 -13.99 -5.46
N SER A 163 -2.72 -13.73 -4.27
CA SER A 163 -1.62 -12.78 -4.08
C SER A 163 -0.29 -13.37 -4.49
N ASN A 164 0.60 -12.51 -4.96
CA ASN A 164 1.88 -12.88 -5.53
C ASN A 164 3.04 -12.60 -4.57
N PHE A 165 3.65 -13.64 -4.03
CA PHE A 165 4.86 -13.62 -3.21
C PHE A 165 6.06 -14.26 -3.93
N CYS A 166 6.00 -14.36 -5.27
CA CYS A 166 7.07 -14.98 -6.04
C CYS A 166 8.40 -14.25 -5.87
N GLU A 167 9.48 -15.03 -5.73
CA GLU A 167 10.84 -14.50 -5.58
C GLU A 167 11.04 -13.58 -4.35
N CYS A 168 10.10 -13.58 -3.38
CA CYS A 168 10.30 -12.87 -2.13
C CYS A 168 11.37 -13.52 -1.27
N GLN A 169 12.12 -12.70 -0.53
CA GLN A 169 12.89 -13.16 0.63
C GLN A 169 12.09 -12.86 1.88
N ILE A 170 11.70 -13.89 2.63
CA ILE A 170 10.79 -13.77 3.75
C ILE A 170 11.51 -14.16 5.04
N ARG A 171 11.48 -13.31 6.06
CA ARG A 171 12.02 -13.58 7.39
C ARG A 171 11.24 -12.89 8.48
N ASN A 172 11.22 -13.45 9.68
CA ASN A 172 10.53 -12.87 10.85
C ASN A 172 9.06 -12.49 10.59
N SER A 173 8.40 -13.15 9.66
CA SER A 173 7.08 -12.73 9.20
C SER A 173 6.01 -13.70 9.63
N ASN A 174 4.83 -13.17 9.94
CA ASN A 174 3.72 -13.90 10.50
C ASN A 174 2.56 -13.98 9.51
N PHE A 175 2.18 -15.20 9.11
CA PHE A 175 1.03 -15.48 8.25
C PHE A 175 -0.07 -16.27 9.00
N ASP A 176 -0.11 -16.25 10.32
CA ASP A 176 -1.07 -17.03 11.10
C ASP A 176 -2.50 -16.60 10.82
N HIS A 177 -3.38 -17.59 10.72
CA HIS A 177 -4.79 -17.38 10.44
C HIS A 177 -5.07 -16.64 9.11
N CYS A 178 -4.10 -16.57 8.18
CA CYS A 178 -4.30 -15.97 6.88
C CYS A 178 -5.17 -16.82 5.97
N TYR A 179 -5.91 -16.17 5.10
CA TYR A 179 -6.57 -16.80 3.97
C TYR A 179 -5.79 -16.49 2.69
N LEU A 180 -4.97 -17.47 2.24
CA LEU A 180 -4.02 -17.34 1.12
C LEU A 180 -4.44 -18.18 -0.10
N TYR A 181 -5.74 -18.43 -0.26
CA TYR A 181 -6.25 -19.26 -1.35
C TYR A 181 -5.65 -18.87 -2.70
N ALA A 182 -5.11 -19.85 -3.43
CA ALA A 182 -4.51 -19.71 -4.76
C ALA A 182 -3.37 -18.65 -4.86
N SER A 183 -2.71 -18.32 -3.77
CA SER A 183 -1.56 -17.42 -3.77
C SER A 183 -0.27 -18.13 -4.19
N HIS A 184 0.71 -17.37 -4.66
CA HIS A 184 1.92 -17.89 -5.28
C HIS A 184 3.16 -17.52 -4.46
N PHE A 185 3.95 -18.52 -4.05
CA PHE A 185 5.26 -18.39 -3.40
C PHE A 185 6.38 -19.00 -4.26
N THR A 186 6.17 -19.11 -5.56
CA THR A 186 7.15 -19.71 -6.48
C THR A 186 8.49 -19.01 -6.38
N ARG A 187 9.56 -19.78 -6.13
CA ARG A 187 10.92 -19.30 -5.91
C ARG A 187 11.09 -18.35 -4.71
N ALA A 188 10.14 -18.31 -3.80
CA ALA A 188 10.34 -17.58 -2.55
C ALA A 188 11.45 -18.24 -1.72
N GLU A 189 12.17 -17.44 -0.96
CA GLU A 189 13.23 -17.86 -0.07
C GLU A 189 12.80 -17.57 1.36
N PHE A 190 12.60 -18.64 2.16
CA PHE A 190 12.28 -18.55 3.58
C PHE A 190 13.57 -18.60 4.38
N LEU A 191 13.98 -17.47 4.94
CA LEU A 191 15.22 -17.34 5.70
C LEU A 191 14.99 -17.82 7.15
N THR A 192 15.56 -18.97 7.48
CA THR A 192 15.25 -19.75 8.69
C THR A 192 15.96 -19.30 9.96
N ASP A 193 16.77 -18.26 9.89
CA ASP A 193 17.41 -17.69 11.08
C ASP A 193 16.41 -17.12 12.10
N LYS A 194 15.14 -16.99 11.71
CA LYS A 194 14.06 -16.50 12.56
C LYS A 194 12.67 -17.00 12.12
N GLU A 195 11.74 -16.95 13.03
CA GLU A 195 10.44 -17.57 12.94
C GLU A 195 9.57 -17.02 11.80
N ILE A 196 9.10 -17.92 10.93
CA ILE A 196 8.05 -17.67 9.94
C ILE A 196 6.93 -18.63 10.28
N SER A 197 5.73 -18.11 10.48
CA SER A 197 4.59 -18.90 10.93
C SER A 197 3.42 -18.84 9.95
N PHE A 198 2.73 -19.98 9.75
CA PHE A 198 1.50 -20.14 8.97
C PHE A 198 0.44 -20.91 9.78
N ILE A 199 0.44 -20.80 11.11
CA ILE A 199 -0.47 -21.56 11.97
C ILE A 199 -1.92 -21.24 11.61
N LYS A 200 -2.72 -22.28 11.37
CA LYS A 200 -4.14 -22.20 11.03
C LYS A 200 -4.46 -21.36 9.77
N SER A 201 -3.53 -21.19 8.87
CA SER A 201 -3.77 -20.49 7.60
C SER A 201 -4.40 -21.41 6.57
N ASN A 202 -5.25 -20.83 5.73
CA ASN A 202 -5.77 -21.54 4.56
C ASN A 202 -4.78 -21.44 3.40
N LEU A 203 -4.09 -22.54 3.12
CA LEU A 203 -3.11 -22.67 2.05
C LEU A 203 -3.66 -23.45 0.84
N THR A 204 -4.97 -23.55 0.69
CA THR A 204 -5.60 -24.27 -0.43
C THR A 204 -5.17 -23.66 -1.76
N ALA A 205 -4.71 -24.52 -2.68
CA ALA A 205 -4.21 -24.15 -4.01
C ALA A 205 -3.02 -23.15 -4.00
N VAL A 206 -2.34 -22.97 -2.87
CA VAL A 206 -1.11 -22.16 -2.83
C VAL A 206 0.01 -22.90 -3.56
N MET A 207 0.78 -22.17 -4.37
CA MET A 207 1.93 -22.71 -5.10
C MET A 207 3.23 -22.39 -4.37
N PHE A 208 3.99 -23.41 -4.02
CA PHE A 208 5.31 -23.34 -3.38
C PHE A 208 6.42 -23.91 -4.27
N ASP A 209 6.31 -23.75 -5.61
CA ASP A 209 7.29 -24.31 -6.53
C ASP A 209 8.66 -23.68 -6.35
N HIS A 210 9.70 -24.51 -6.25
CA HIS A 210 11.11 -24.06 -6.15
C HIS A 210 11.38 -23.13 -4.98
N VAL A 211 10.63 -23.19 -3.90
CA VAL A 211 10.97 -22.44 -2.66
C VAL A 211 12.28 -22.93 -2.08
N ARG A 212 13.00 -22.02 -1.41
CA ARG A 212 14.21 -22.30 -0.65
C ARG A 212 13.94 -22.10 0.83
N ILE A 213 14.50 -22.98 1.64
CA ILE A 213 14.41 -22.97 3.11
C ILE A 213 15.81 -23.03 3.69
#